data_c838b4481453761054ad61b055928112
#
_entry.id   c838b4481453761054ad61b055928112
#
_cell.length_a   1.000
_cell.length_b   1.000
_cell.length_c   1.000
_cell.angle_alpha   90.00
_cell.angle_beta   90.00
_cell.angle_gamma   90.00
#
_symmetry.space_group_name_H-M   'P 1'
#
loop_
_entity.id
_entity.type
_entity.pdbx_description
1 polymer ?
#
loop_
_entity_poly.entity_id
_entity_poly.type
_entity_poly.pdbx_seq_one_letter_code
_entity_poly.pdbx_strand_id
1 'polypeptide(L)'
;MTDARQSDRLQRHPGGRDSSASLAAWNHPVVRGRQGPDWGQGAAVPRPTQVFFRRRVWATLAFVMLLGWPFPRWSLAGEQESPRDTGYRGVWYANQPSGDEYRYKYSGGFGTYPHQTLPCALHAAQVGKTYFCYSGWNVDGSSLLHLIGEFDHATGRVSRPTIVLDKQTTDAHDNPTLMIDDAGFLWVFSASHGTGRPSFIHRSREPWSISAFERIAETNFSYPHPWWLPGRGFLFLQTRYGKGRGLFQQTSADGRTWSARQPLVHIEQGDYQITWRHGDLLGTVFDFHPTPVGLNARANIYYAQTRDGGASWETIAGEQLKLPLHESDNPALVYNSRREGLLVYLKDLNYDRQGRPVVLFLVARGFESGPRHGLRTWFTLHWTGTEWRQREVTTSDHNYDHGFLAIDTDGQWRMLAPTHPGPQPWTTGGELVLWTSDNEGETWHKARQVTHDSRFNHTYARRPVAAHPEFWGLWADGNPLEPSESALYFCNQTGESVWRLPRTMTADGMTPERVP
;
A
#
# COMPACT_ATOMS: atom_id res chain seq x y z
N MET A 1 -22.95 63.01 -27.05
CA MET A 1 -23.11 63.11 -28.51
C MET A 1 -23.06 61.68 -29.00
N THR A 2 -24.26 61.22 -29.30
CA THR A 2 -24.78 60.39 -30.37
C THR A 2 -24.32 58.93 -30.30
N ASP A 3 -25.12 57.98 -29.86
CA ASP A 3 -26.42 57.45 -30.32
C ASP A 3 -26.31 56.51 -31.53
N ALA A 4 -26.84 55.32 -31.39
CA ALA A 4 -27.85 54.56 -32.13
C ALA A 4 -27.43 53.10 -32.28
N ARG A 5 -28.07 52.13 -31.64
CA ARG A 5 -29.36 51.42 -31.94
C ARG A 5 -29.40 50.63 -33.26
N GLN A 6 -29.93 49.46 -33.07
CA GLN A 6 -30.72 48.55 -33.97
C GLN A 6 -29.97 47.29 -34.40
N SER A 7 -30.64 46.12 -34.49
CA SER A 7 -31.95 45.60 -34.13
C SER A 7 -31.97 44.08 -34.46
N ASP A 8 -32.77 43.36 -33.67
CA ASP A 8 -33.46 42.12 -33.89
C ASP A 8 -33.49 41.48 -35.28
N ARG A 9 -33.31 40.16 -35.33
CA ARG A 9 -34.28 39.29 -36.03
C ARG A 9 -34.32 37.89 -35.45
N LEU A 10 -35.44 37.56 -34.87
CA LEU A 10 -36.04 36.25 -34.61
C LEU A 10 -36.30 35.49 -35.92
N GLN A 11 -36.00 34.22 -35.98
CA GLN A 11 -36.81 33.26 -36.76
C GLN A 11 -37.08 31.99 -35.95
N ARG A 12 -38.36 31.67 -35.85
CA ARG A 12 -38.95 30.51 -35.18
C ARG A 12 -39.29 29.41 -36.20
N HIS A 13 -39.06 28.15 -35.72
CA HIS A 13 -39.90 26.93 -35.85
C HIS A 13 -39.78 26.06 -37.13
N PRO A 14 -40.25 24.78 -37.10
CA PRO A 14 -40.66 23.89 -35.99
C PRO A 14 -40.20 22.41 -36.19
N GLY A 15 -40.48 21.53 -35.22
CA GLY A 15 -40.64 20.11 -35.50
C GLY A 15 -40.11 19.17 -34.44
N GLY A 16 -40.95 18.81 -33.50
CA GLY A 16 -40.71 17.78 -32.50
C GLY A 16 -40.68 16.36 -33.08
N ARG A 17 -39.97 15.48 -32.39
CA ARG A 17 -40.33 14.06 -32.25
C ARG A 17 -39.72 13.55 -30.96
N ASP A 18 -40.64 13.09 -30.09
CA ASP A 18 -40.36 12.17 -28.99
C ASP A 18 -39.60 10.92 -29.49
N SER A 19 -38.59 10.54 -28.78
CA SER A 19 -38.15 9.15 -28.77
C SER A 19 -37.61 8.79 -27.37
N SER A 20 -38.53 8.20 -26.59
CA SER A 20 -38.23 7.33 -25.48
C SER A 20 -37.35 6.17 -25.96
N ALA A 21 -36.08 6.15 -25.60
CA ALA A 21 -35.17 5.01 -25.80
C ALA A 21 -34.94 4.32 -24.46
N SER A 22 -35.47 3.12 -24.39
CA SER A 22 -35.40 2.13 -23.34
C SER A 22 -33.97 1.80 -22.93
N LEU A 23 -33.80 1.65 -21.62
CA LEU A 23 -32.65 1.01 -20.98
C LEU A 23 -32.50 -0.44 -21.48
N ALA A 24 -31.52 -0.71 -22.30
CA ALA A 24 -31.14 -2.06 -22.67
C ALA A 24 -30.23 -2.64 -21.57
N ALA A 25 -30.75 -3.62 -20.87
CA ALA A 25 -30.00 -4.47 -19.95
C ALA A 25 -28.99 -5.33 -20.71
N TRP A 26 -27.73 -5.27 -20.34
CA TRP A 26 -26.70 -6.18 -20.83
C TRP A 26 -26.78 -7.51 -20.07
N ASN A 27 -27.39 -8.52 -20.71
CA ASN A 27 -27.37 -9.90 -20.27
C ASN A 27 -26.05 -10.56 -20.72
N HIS A 28 -25.23 -10.96 -19.76
CA HIS A 28 -24.14 -11.91 -20.00
C HIS A 28 -24.70 -13.36 -19.97
N PRO A 29 -24.22 -14.26 -20.84
CA PRO A 29 -24.70 -15.63 -20.84
C PRO A 29 -24.20 -16.38 -19.61
N VAL A 30 -25.14 -16.98 -18.89
CA VAL A 30 -24.89 -17.92 -17.79
C VAL A 30 -24.39 -19.24 -18.38
N VAL A 31 -23.12 -19.57 -18.14
CA VAL A 31 -22.60 -20.91 -18.37
C VAL A 31 -23.05 -21.78 -17.21
N ARG A 32 -23.97 -22.71 -17.47
CA ARG A 32 -24.41 -23.76 -16.54
C ARG A 32 -23.24 -24.73 -16.30
N GLY A 33 -22.60 -24.67 -15.14
CA GLY A 33 -21.68 -25.66 -14.62
C GLY A 33 -22.44 -26.88 -14.10
N ARG A 34 -21.93 -28.04 -14.45
CA ARG A 34 -22.43 -29.37 -14.05
C ARG A 34 -22.39 -29.55 -12.53
N GLN A 35 -23.46 -30.16 -11.99
CA GLN A 35 -23.55 -30.63 -10.62
C GLN A 35 -22.49 -31.69 -10.34
N GLY A 36 -21.67 -31.51 -9.31
CA GLY A 36 -20.81 -32.50 -8.70
C GLY A 36 -21.57 -33.27 -7.60
N PRO A 37 -21.16 -34.48 -7.27
CA PRO A 37 -21.95 -35.41 -6.47
C PRO A 37 -22.00 -35.06 -4.98
N ASP A 38 -23.18 -35.35 -4.42
CA ASP A 38 -23.61 -35.33 -3.04
C ASP A 38 -22.77 -36.30 -2.19
N TRP A 39 -22.15 -35.83 -1.10
CA TRP A 39 -21.51 -36.69 -0.09
C TRP A 39 -22.36 -36.70 1.17
N GLY A 40 -23.13 -37.77 1.27
CA GLY A 40 -23.97 -38.12 2.40
C GLY A 40 -23.20 -38.27 3.71
N GLN A 41 -23.95 -38.07 4.76
CA GLN A 41 -23.59 -38.16 6.17
C GLN A 41 -23.14 -39.55 6.61
N GLY A 42 -22.16 -39.60 7.53
CA GLY A 42 -22.15 -40.57 8.61
C GLY A 42 -21.18 -41.72 8.51
N ALA A 43 -20.08 -41.63 9.24
CA ALA A 43 -19.49 -42.80 9.92
C ALA A 43 -18.66 -42.36 11.12
N ALA A 44 -19.00 -42.93 12.27
CA ALA A 44 -18.35 -42.72 13.57
C ALA A 44 -16.92 -43.26 13.58
N VAL A 45 -15.99 -42.49 14.15
CA VAL A 45 -14.59 -42.88 14.38
C VAL A 45 -14.48 -43.63 15.71
N PRO A 46 -13.89 -44.83 15.78
CA PRO A 46 -13.64 -45.53 17.04
C PRO A 46 -12.43 -44.95 17.79
N ARG A 47 -12.56 -44.87 19.12
CA ARG A 47 -11.51 -44.43 20.06
C ARG A 47 -10.38 -45.49 20.14
N PRO A 48 -9.12 -45.08 20.24
CA PRO A 48 -8.04 -46.04 20.52
C PRO A 48 -7.96 -46.36 22.02
N THR A 49 -7.86 -47.65 22.28
CA THR A 49 -7.69 -48.27 23.59
C THR A 49 -6.27 -48.03 24.11
N GLN A 50 -6.16 -47.58 25.35
CA GLN A 50 -4.88 -47.46 26.06
C GLN A 50 -4.37 -48.86 26.45
N VAL A 51 -3.14 -49.17 26.06
CA VAL A 51 -2.39 -50.35 26.54
C VAL A 51 -1.28 -49.85 27.45
N PHE A 52 -1.40 -50.25 28.73
CA PHE A 52 -0.35 -50.06 29.73
C PHE A 52 0.75 -51.08 29.53
N PHE A 53 2.00 -50.68 29.30
CA PHE A 53 3.18 -51.54 29.46
C PHE A 53 3.98 -51.16 30.70
N ARG A 54 4.11 -52.13 31.61
CA ARG A 54 4.90 -52.07 32.84
C ARG A 54 6.41 -52.09 32.51
N ARG A 55 7.14 -51.23 33.21
CA ARG A 55 8.62 -51.23 33.28
C ARG A 55 9.16 -52.51 33.85
N ARG A 56 10.20 -53.08 33.25
CA ARG A 56 11.23 -53.90 33.92
C ARG A 56 12.60 -53.34 33.59
N VAL A 57 13.31 -52.96 34.64
CA VAL A 57 14.69 -52.48 34.63
C VAL A 57 15.60 -53.74 34.60
N TRP A 58 16.55 -53.81 33.68
CA TRP A 58 17.72 -54.64 33.77
C TRP A 58 18.94 -53.78 33.46
N ALA A 59 19.82 -53.64 34.45
CA ALA A 59 21.14 -53.06 34.29
C ALA A 59 22.09 -54.16 33.76
N THR A 60 22.74 -53.87 32.65
CA THR A 60 23.88 -54.70 32.20
C THR A 60 24.98 -53.72 31.79
N LEU A 61 26.05 -53.68 32.57
CA LEU A 61 27.30 -53.06 32.24
C LEU A 61 27.97 -53.84 31.11
N ALA A 62 28.24 -53.23 29.99
CA ALA A 62 29.15 -53.75 28.97
C ALA A 62 30.20 -52.68 28.63
N PHE A 63 31.42 -53.02 28.94
CA PHE A 63 32.67 -52.35 28.54
C PHE A 63 32.83 -52.55 27.03
N VAL A 64 32.86 -51.46 26.24
CA VAL A 64 33.22 -51.57 24.82
C VAL A 64 34.30 -50.58 24.49
N MET A 65 35.36 -51.17 23.95
CA MET A 65 36.58 -50.51 23.48
C MET A 65 36.33 -49.40 22.48
N LEU A 66 37.09 -48.34 22.64
CA LEU A 66 37.27 -47.26 21.68
C LEU A 66 37.94 -47.76 20.39
N LEU A 67 37.13 -48.03 19.36
CA LEU A 67 37.57 -48.02 17.98
C LEU A 67 37.09 -46.74 17.35
N GLY A 68 38.03 -45.88 16.98
CA GLY A 68 37.79 -44.60 16.33
C GLY A 68 37.12 -44.79 14.97
N TRP A 69 35.81 -44.56 14.94
CA TRP A 69 35.09 -44.27 13.70
C TRP A 69 35.14 -42.78 13.45
N PRO A 70 35.43 -42.34 12.21
CA PRO A 70 35.32 -40.93 11.88
C PRO A 70 33.82 -40.58 11.94
N PHE A 71 33.43 -39.76 12.91
CA PHE A 71 32.11 -39.10 12.88
C PHE A 71 31.97 -38.42 11.51
N PRO A 72 30.88 -38.71 10.75
CA PRO A 72 30.62 -37.91 9.58
C PRO A 72 30.52 -36.45 10.07
N ARG A 73 31.44 -35.60 9.61
CA ARG A 73 31.28 -34.15 9.68
C ARG A 73 29.98 -33.86 8.94
N TRP A 74 28.94 -33.60 9.68
CA TRP A 74 27.77 -32.94 9.13
C TRP A 74 28.30 -31.61 8.61
N SER A 75 28.51 -31.57 7.30
CA SER A 75 28.64 -30.30 6.58
C SER A 75 27.38 -29.52 6.94
N LEU A 76 27.53 -28.46 7.71
CA LEU A 76 26.51 -27.44 7.82
C LEU A 76 26.21 -27.08 6.36
N ALA A 77 25.04 -27.47 5.88
CA ALA A 77 24.58 -27.04 4.57
C ALA A 77 24.75 -25.53 4.56
N GLY A 78 25.63 -25.02 3.71
CA GLY A 78 25.89 -23.59 3.61
C GLY A 78 24.55 -22.89 3.52
N GLU A 79 24.34 -21.89 4.36
CA GLU A 79 23.13 -21.10 4.37
C GLU A 79 22.91 -20.60 2.94
N GLN A 80 21.86 -21.08 2.30
CA GLN A 80 21.60 -20.77 0.90
C GLN A 80 21.11 -19.31 0.87
N GLU A 81 21.93 -18.42 0.31
CA GLU A 81 21.55 -17.02 0.05
C GLU A 81 20.30 -16.99 -0.84
N SER A 82 19.45 -15.99 -0.61
CA SER A 82 18.33 -15.74 -1.50
C SER A 82 18.83 -15.22 -2.85
N PRO A 83 18.17 -15.56 -3.97
CA PRO A 83 18.56 -15.07 -5.28
C PRO A 83 18.63 -13.53 -5.32
N ARG A 84 19.62 -13.00 -6.08
CA ARG A 84 19.79 -11.57 -6.30
C ARG A 84 19.32 -11.21 -7.72
N ASP A 85 18.60 -10.10 -7.85
CA ASP A 85 18.33 -9.54 -9.17
C ASP A 85 19.53 -8.74 -9.69
N THR A 86 19.60 -8.54 -10.99
CA THR A 86 20.68 -7.84 -11.66
C THR A 86 20.48 -6.32 -11.68
N GLY A 87 19.44 -5.79 -11.06
CA GLY A 87 19.18 -4.36 -10.94
C GLY A 87 17.77 -4.06 -10.45
N TYR A 88 17.46 -2.78 -10.36
CA TYR A 88 16.18 -2.27 -9.88
C TYR A 88 15.24 -2.02 -11.06
N ARG A 89 14.32 -2.95 -11.29
CA ARG A 89 13.30 -2.87 -12.35
C ARG A 89 11.94 -2.86 -11.70
N GLY A 90 11.22 -1.75 -11.86
CA GLY A 90 9.86 -1.60 -11.34
C GLY A 90 8.82 -2.26 -12.23
N VAL A 91 7.60 -2.25 -11.74
CA VAL A 91 6.39 -2.61 -12.48
C VAL A 91 5.55 -1.37 -12.66
N TRP A 92 5.29 -1.00 -13.92
CA TRP A 92 4.22 -0.08 -14.23
C TRP A 92 3.01 -0.86 -14.71
N TYR A 93 1.90 -0.73 -14.01
CA TYR A 93 0.69 -1.51 -14.26
C TYR A 93 -0.48 -0.60 -14.62
N ALA A 94 -1.24 -0.99 -15.64
CA ALA A 94 -2.45 -0.30 -16.07
C ALA A 94 -3.65 -1.23 -15.93
N ASN A 95 -4.79 -0.70 -15.52
CA ASN A 95 -5.96 -1.51 -15.23
C ASN A 95 -7.27 -0.78 -15.52
N GLN A 96 -8.30 -1.60 -15.79
CA GLN A 96 -9.66 -1.18 -16.15
C GLN A 96 -9.66 -0.27 -17.39
N PRO A 97 -9.61 -0.87 -18.61
CA PRO A 97 -9.69 -0.13 -19.85
C PRO A 97 -10.92 0.78 -19.89
N SER A 98 -10.73 2.06 -20.26
CA SER A 98 -11.79 3.08 -20.30
C SER A 98 -12.48 3.13 -21.66
N GLY A 99 -11.81 2.68 -22.73
CA GLY A 99 -12.35 2.71 -24.09
C GLY A 99 -12.25 4.08 -24.78
N ASP A 100 -11.50 5.02 -24.21
CA ASP A 100 -11.23 6.37 -24.71
C ASP A 100 -9.72 6.62 -24.89
N GLU A 101 -9.33 7.86 -25.21
CA GLU A 101 -7.93 8.26 -25.41
C GLU A 101 -7.06 8.09 -24.16
N TYR A 102 -7.63 8.06 -22.98
CA TYR A 102 -6.92 7.87 -21.71
C TYR A 102 -6.63 6.40 -21.40
N ARG A 103 -7.21 5.48 -22.20
CA ARG A 103 -7.02 4.03 -22.22
C ARG A 103 -7.35 3.28 -20.94
N TYR A 104 -7.01 3.80 -19.77
CA TYR A 104 -7.17 3.11 -18.49
C TYR A 104 -7.75 4.03 -17.44
N LYS A 105 -8.55 3.46 -16.53
CA LYS A 105 -9.05 4.17 -15.36
C LYS A 105 -7.94 4.54 -14.40
N TYR A 106 -6.91 3.70 -14.30
CA TYR A 106 -5.73 3.95 -13.47
C TYR A 106 -4.55 3.11 -13.92
N SER A 107 -3.38 3.59 -13.55
CA SER A 107 -2.10 2.91 -13.70
C SER A 107 -1.20 3.25 -12.51
N GLY A 108 -0.01 2.69 -12.45
CA GLY A 108 0.93 3.09 -11.42
C GLY A 108 2.19 2.25 -11.34
N GLY A 109 3.20 2.82 -10.72
CA GLY A 109 4.45 2.19 -10.40
C GLY A 109 4.37 1.34 -9.13
N PHE A 110 5.36 0.49 -8.89
CA PHE A 110 5.38 -0.55 -7.83
C PHE A 110 4.26 -1.59 -7.95
N GLY A 111 3.52 -1.62 -9.05
CA GLY A 111 2.31 -2.38 -9.22
C GLY A 111 1.05 -1.53 -9.04
N THR A 112 -0.03 -2.12 -8.54
CA THR A 112 -1.32 -1.47 -8.37
C THR A 112 -1.63 -1.24 -6.91
N TYR A 113 -2.21 -0.09 -6.57
CA TYR A 113 -2.59 0.29 -5.22
C TYR A 113 -1.49 0.19 -4.15
N PRO A 114 -0.21 0.53 -4.44
CA PRO A 114 0.84 0.43 -3.43
C PRO A 114 0.61 1.41 -2.27
N HIS A 115 -0.23 2.44 -2.42
CA HIS A 115 -0.59 3.35 -1.34
C HIS A 115 -1.42 2.69 -0.23
N GLN A 116 -2.02 1.54 -0.50
CA GLN A 116 -2.76 0.74 0.47
C GLN A 116 -1.93 -0.45 0.99
N THR A 117 -0.63 -0.45 0.75
CA THR A 117 0.32 -1.43 1.25
C THR A 117 1.46 -0.68 1.93
N LEU A 118 1.45 -0.67 3.25
CA LEU A 118 2.34 0.13 4.09
C LEU A 118 2.91 -0.68 5.25
N PRO A 119 4.14 -0.36 5.67
CA PRO A 119 5.13 0.47 4.99
C PRO A 119 5.86 -0.29 3.88
N CYS A 120 6.38 0.44 2.88
CA CYS A 120 7.24 -0.16 1.86
C CYS A 120 8.72 0.15 2.05
N ALA A 121 9.05 1.11 2.91
CA ALA A 121 10.42 1.49 3.22
C ALA A 121 10.55 1.93 4.68
N LEU A 122 11.74 1.76 5.25
CA LEU A 122 12.06 2.30 6.57
C LEU A 122 13.56 2.53 6.72
N HIS A 123 13.92 3.57 7.48
CA HIS A 123 15.30 3.86 7.86
C HIS A 123 15.63 3.22 9.20
N ALA A 124 16.74 2.49 9.24
CA ALA A 124 17.29 1.87 10.43
C ALA A 124 18.55 2.63 10.87
N ALA A 125 18.35 3.58 11.78
CA ALA A 125 19.45 4.45 12.27
C ALA A 125 20.59 3.67 12.93
N GLN A 126 20.28 2.49 13.51
CA GLN A 126 21.26 1.63 14.18
C GLN A 126 22.37 1.14 13.25
N VAL A 127 22.07 1.01 11.96
CA VAL A 127 23.01 0.53 10.95
C VAL A 127 23.23 1.54 9.81
N GLY A 128 22.60 2.73 9.88
CA GLY A 128 22.74 3.79 8.88
C GLY A 128 22.23 3.38 7.50
N LYS A 129 21.16 2.58 7.43
CA LYS A 129 20.60 2.08 6.18
C LYS A 129 19.12 2.38 6.03
N THR A 130 18.67 2.63 4.81
CA THR A 130 17.27 2.60 4.44
C THR A 130 16.96 1.33 3.65
N TYR A 131 16.04 0.50 4.17
CA TYR A 131 15.52 -0.70 3.51
C TYR A 131 14.21 -0.37 2.82
N PHE A 132 14.00 -0.95 1.64
CA PHE A 132 12.76 -0.76 0.88
C PHE A 132 12.39 -2.01 0.07
N CYS A 133 11.10 -2.32 0.02
CA CYS A 133 10.57 -3.40 -0.80
C CYS A 133 9.71 -2.86 -1.95
N TYR A 134 9.62 -3.63 -3.01
CA TYR A 134 8.88 -3.28 -4.21
C TYR A 134 8.53 -4.52 -5.03
N SER A 135 7.57 -4.36 -5.94
CA SER A 135 7.28 -5.35 -6.96
C SER A 135 8.10 -5.07 -8.22
N GLY A 136 8.63 -6.11 -8.83
CA GLY A 136 9.36 -6.07 -10.10
C GLY A 136 8.96 -7.23 -11.01
N TRP A 137 9.26 -7.13 -12.31
CA TRP A 137 9.11 -8.25 -13.22
C TRP A 137 10.34 -9.15 -13.19
N ASN A 138 10.13 -10.47 -13.31
CA ASN A 138 11.22 -11.38 -13.67
C ASN A 138 11.75 -11.06 -15.09
N VAL A 139 12.85 -11.68 -15.47
CA VAL A 139 13.60 -11.31 -16.70
C VAL A 139 12.75 -11.41 -17.96
N ASP A 140 11.85 -12.37 -18.05
CA ASP A 140 11.00 -12.60 -19.23
C ASP A 140 9.61 -11.92 -19.13
N GLY A 141 9.33 -11.21 -18.02
CA GLY A 141 8.06 -10.50 -17.81
C GLY A 141 6.87 -11.43 -17.53
N SER A 142 7.10 -12.71 -17.27
CA SER A 142 6.04 -13.70 -17.06
C SER A 142 5.54 -13.79 -15.61
N SER A 143 6.30 -13.26 -14.66
CA SER A 143 6.01 -13.35 -13.24
C SER A 143 6.42 -12.12 -12.45
N LEU A 144 5.61 -11.79 -11.45
CA LEU A 144 5.85 -10.70 -10.51
C LEU A 144 6.77 -11.18 -9.38
N LEU A 145 7.87 -10.48 -9.18
CA LEU A 145 8.80 -10.68 -8.08
C LEU A 145 8.51 -9.71 -6.93
N HIS A 146 8.63 -10.19 -5.71
CA HIS A 146 8.75 -9.33 -4.53
C HIS A 146 10.23 -9.21 -4.15
N LEU A 147 10.72 -7.99 -4.16
CA LEU A 147 12.14 -7.67 -3.96
C LEU A 147 12.33 -6.74 -2.76
N ILE A 148 13.51 -6.83 -2.18
CA ILE A 148 13.98 -5.90 -1.16
C ILE A 148 15.36 -5.36 -1.54
N GLY A 149 15.53 -4.05 -1.39
CA GLY A 149 16.80 -3.34 -1.55
C GLY A 149 17.20 -2.63 -0.26
N GLU A 150 18.45 -2.18 -0.23
CA GLU A 150 18.97 -1.32 0.82
C GLU A 150 19.80 -0.20 0.23
N PHE A 151 19.71 0.98 0.85
CA PHE A 151 20.59 2.12 0.61
C PHE A 151 21.43 2.35 1.86
N ASP A 152 22.75 2.35 1.70
CA ASP A 152 23.72 2.59 2.76
C ASP A 152 24.12 4.07 2.77
N HIS A 153 23.75 4.78 3.84
CA HIS A 153 23.97 6.22 3.97
C HIS A 153 25.45 6.60 4.14
N ALA A 154 26.27 5.69 4.66
CA ALA A 154 27.70 5.95 4.83
C ALA A 154 28.47 5.94 3.51
N THR A 155 28.03 5.09 2.57
CA THR A 155 28.69 4.91 1.27
C THR A 155 27.96 5.56 0.11
N GLY A 156 26.68 5.94 0.28
CA GLY A 156 25.80 6.44 -0.79
C GLY A 156 25.50 5.40 -1.86
N ARG A 157 25.50 4.11 -1.50
CA ARG A 157 25.34 3.00 -2.46
C ARG A 157 24.11 2.16 -2.16
N VAL A 158 23.57 1.54 -3.19
CA VAL A 158 22.58 0.46 -3.09
C VAL A 158 23.23 -0.87 -3.39
N SER A 159 22.83 -1.92 -2.69
CA SER A 159 23.21 -3.31 -3.01
C SER A 159 22.31 -3.87 -4.11
N ARG A 160 22.70 -4.99 -4.74
CA ARG A 160 21.78 -5.74 -5.61
C ARG A 160 20.54 -6.14 -4.83
N PRO A 161 19.34 -5.93 -5.39
CA PRO A 161 18.12 -6.30 -4.68
C PRO A 161 17.99 -7.82 -4.53
N THR A 162 17.47 -8.24 -3.40
CA THR A 162 17.20 -9.66 -3.10
C THR A 162 15.81 -10.01 -3.57
N ILE A 163 15.68 -11.13 -4.30
CA ILE A 163 14.39 -11.73 -4.62
C ILE A 163 13.91 -12.52 -3.41
N VAL A 164 12.91 -11.97 -2.71
CA VAL A 164 12.30 -12.62 -1.55
C VAL A 164 11.32 -13.71 -2.00
N LEU A 165 10.58 -13.44 -3.09
CA LEU A 165 9.55 -14.34 -3.57
C LEU A 165 9.26 -14.10 -5.06
N ASP A 166 9.15 -15.18 -5.85
CA ASP A 166 8.44 -15.19 -7.12
C ASP A 166 6.96 -15.50 -6.83
N LYS A 167 6.08 -14.55 -7.12
CA LYS A 167 4.63 -14.66 -6.86
C LYS A 167 3.92 -15.59 -7.83
N GLN A 168 4.57 -16.00 -8.93
CA GLN A 168 4.00 -16.86 -9.97
C GLN A 168 2.66 -16.32 -10.50
N THR A 169 2.56 -15.02 -10.68
CA THR A 169 1.39 -14.30 -11.19
C THR A 169 1.82 -13.03 -11.90
N THR A 170 0.96 -12.54 -12.79
CA THR A 170 1.09 -11.21 -13.41
C THR A 170 0.18 -10.17 -12.76
N ASP A 171 -0.55 -10.53 -11.70
CA ASP A 171 -1.46 -9.60 -11.00
C ASP A 171 -0.67 -8.63 -10.11
N ALA A 172 -0.42 -7.46 -10.61
CA ALA A 172 0.37 -6.42 -9.93
C ALA A 172 -0.35 -5.74 -8.73
N HIS A 173 -1.51 -6.25 -8.30
CA HIS A 173 -2.06 -5.90 -6.98
C HIS A 173 -1.35 -6.63 -5.83
N ASP A 174 -0.58 -7.67 -6.15
CA ASP A 174 0.19 -8.42 -5.17
C ASP A 174 1.47 -7.62 -4.82
N ASN A 175 1.40 -6.74 -3.83
CA ASN A 175 2.51 -5.87 -3.43
C ASN A 175 3.09 -6.31 -2.07
N PRO A 176 4.42 -6.20 -1.87
CA PRO A 176 5.06 -6.47 -0.59
C PRO A 176 5.00 -5.26 0.34
N THR A 177 5.06 -5.53 1.65
CA THR A 177 5.37 -4.52 2.69
C THR A 177 6.51 -5.00 3.57
N LEU A 178 7.16 -4.06 4.23
CA LEU A 178 8.37 -4.28 5.02
C LEU A 178 8.18 -3.77 6.45
N MET A 179 8.67 -4.55 7.43
CA MET A 179 8.82 -4.11 8.82
C MET A 179 10.10 -4.67 9.41
N ILE A 180 10.61 -4.04 10.47
CA ILE A 180 11.76 -4.51 11.26
C ILE A 180 11.30 -4.70 12.70
N ASP A 181 11.70 -5.82 13.32
CA ASP A 181 11.46 -6.08 14.74
C ASP A 181 12.56 -5.49 15.65
N ASP A 182 12.37 -5.56 16.97
CA ASP A 182 13.30 -5.01 17.95
C ASP A 182 14.71 -5.66 17.88
N ALA A 183 14.80 -6.88 17.36
CA ALA A 183 16.06 -7.59 17.19
C ALA A 183 16.76 -7.29 15.84
N GLY A 184 16.15 -6.47 14.99
CA GLY A 184 16.70 -6.06 13.70
C GLY A 184 16.38 -7.00 12.54
N PHE A 185 15.51 -7.99 12.72
CA PHE A 185 15.11 -8.85 11.61
C PHE A 185 14.12 -8.15 10.69
N LEU A 186 14.36 -8.29 9.39
CA LEU A 186 13.52 -7.74 8.33
C LEU A 186 12.38 -8.72 8.03
N TRP A 187 11.16 -8.22 8.03
CA TRP A 187 9.94 -8.98 7.75
C TRP A 187 9.29 -8.47 6.48
N VAL A 188 9.06 -9.35 5.51
CA VAL A 188 8.38 -9.03 4.24
C VAL A 188 7.05 -9.76 4.18
N PHE A 189 5.97 -8.98 4.07
CA PHE A 189 4.60 -9.48 3.93
C PHE A 189 4.20 -9.39 2.46
N SER A 190 4.15 -10.53 1.81
CA SER A 190 3.86 -10.69 0.39
C SER A 190 2.37 -10.91 0.16
N ALA A 191 1.65 -9.85 -0.19
CA ALA A 191 0.19 -9.86 -0.38
C ALA A 191 -0.28 -10.72 -1.54
N SER A 192 -1.58 -11.01 -1.56
CA SER A 192 -2.31 -11.54 -2.73
C SER A 192 -3.62 -10.79 -2.91
N HIS A 193 -3.96 -10.49 -4.15
CA HIS A 193 -5.25 -9.91 -4.51
C HIS A 193 -6.34 -10.98 -4.48
N GLY A 194 -7.31 -10.83 -3.57
CA GLY A 194 -8.38 -11.81 -3.40
C GLY A 194 -7.93 -13.08 -2.66
N THR A 195 -8.70 -14.16 -2.84
CA THR A 195 -8.54 -15.42 -2.10
C THR A 195 -7.98 -16.57 -2.93
N GLY A 196 -7.80 -16.36 -4.23
CA GLY A 196 -7.41 -17.43 -5.18
C GLY A 196 -5.92 -17.82 -5.13
N ARG A 197 -5.08 -17.03 -4.44
CA ARG A 197 -3.64 -17.26 -4.31
C ARG A 197 -3.20 -17.08 -2.86
N PRO A 198 -2.12 -17.76 -2.42
CA PRO A 198 -1.58 -17.58 -1.08
C PRO A 198 -0.82 -16.24 -0.96
N SER A 199 -0.84 -15.72 0.25
CA SER A 199 0.05 -14.66 0.74
C SER A 199 1.10 -15.27 1.64
N PHE A 200 2.27 -14.62 1.74
CA PHE A 200 3.40 -15.18 2.47
C PHE A 200 4.00 -14.16 3.43
N ILE A 201 4.56 -14.66 4.53
CA ILE A 201 5.37 -13.87 5.45
C ILE A 201 6.78 -14.46 5.42
N HIS A 202 7.77 -13.62 5.13
CA HIS A 202 9.19 -13.95 5.14
C HIS A 202 9.90 -13.13 6.20
N ARG A 203 10.97 -13.69 6.76
CA ARG A 203 11.88 -13.03 7.71
C ARG A 203 13.31 -13.18 7.24
N SER A 204 14.13 -12.16 7.39
CA SER A 204 15.55 -12.29 7.15
C SER A 204 16.16 -13.32 8.09
N ARG A 205 17.19 -14.06 7.63
CA ARG A 205 17.88 -15.05 8.47
C ARG A 205 18.77 -14.39 9.51
N GLU A 206 19.35 -13.22 9.15
CA GLU A 206 20.22 -12.43 10.00
C GLU A 206 19.62 -11.04 10.22
N PRO A 207 19.84 -10.43 11.40
CA PRO A 207 19.46 -9.05 11.66
C PRO A 207 20.12 -8.08 10.66
N TRP A 208 19.39 -7.05 10.25
CA TRP A 208 19.86 -5.98 9.38
C TRP A 208 20.43 -6.42 8.02
N SER A 209 20.14 -7.65 7.59
CA SER A 209 20.67 -8.25 6.36
C SER A 209 19.55 -8.61 5.38
N ILE A 210 19.77 -8.26 4.11
CA ILE A 210 18.91 -8.67 3.00
C ILE A 210 19.47 -9.89 2.25
N SER A 211 20.53 -10.57 2.76
CA SER A 211 21.22 -11.66 2.05
C SER A 211 20.36 -12.91 1.88
N ALA A 212 19.58 -13.26 2.89
CA ALA A 212 18.79 -14.47 2.88
C ALA A 212 17.50 -14.31 3.69
N PHE A 213 16.43 -14.92 3.17
CA PHE A 213 15.10 -14.93 3.80
C PHE A 213 14.60 -16.35 4.01
N GLU A 214 13.87 -16.57 5.09
CA GLU A 214 13.11 -17.79 5.35
C GLU A 214 11.62 -17.52 5.27
N ARG A 215 10.84 -18.44 4.71
CA ARG A 215 9.38 -18.36 4.74
C ARG A 215 8.88 -18.78 6.11
N ILE A 216 8.19 -17.88 6.80
CA ILE A 216 7.62 -18.08 8.12
C ILE A 216 6.20 -18.63 8.04
N ALA A 217 5.38 -18.07 7.13
CA ALA A 217 3.98 -18.44 7.02
C ALA A 217 3.47 -18.37 5.58
N GLU A 218 2.52 -19.25 5.30
CA GLU A 218 1.64 -19.21 4.13
C GLU A 218 0.21 -19.00 4.62
N THR A 219 -0.49 -18.01 4.08
CA THR A 219 -1.82 -17.60 4.53
C THR A 219 -2.56 -16.90 3.40
N ASN A 220 -3.51 -16.01 3.68
CA ASN A 220 -4.13 -15.16 2.68
C ASN A 220 -4.50 -13.82 3.30
N PHE A 221 -3.97 -12.75 2.73
CA PHE A 221 -4.29 -11.34 3.05
C PHE A 221 -4.03 -10.47 1.83
N SER A 222 -4.75 -9.35 1.75
CA SER A 222 -4.54 -8.29 0.76
C SER A 222 -4.22 -6.98 1.48
N TYR A 223 -3.52 -6.07 0.79
CA TYR A 223 -3.21 -4.72 1.30
C TYR A 223 -2.71 -4.74 2.75
N PRO A 224 -1.53 -5.32 3.02
CA PRO A 224 -0.99 -5.51 4.36
C PRO A 224 -0.47 -4.21 4.97
N HIS A 225 -0.72 -4.03 6.26
CA HIS A 225 -0.19 -2.96 7.11
C HIS A 225 0.37 -3.56 8.39
N PRO A 226 1.53 -4.23 8.36
CA PRO A 226 2.16 -4.79 9.55
C PRO A 226 2.90 -3.68 10.31
N TRP A 227 2.62 -3.55 11.60
CA TRP A 227 3.32 -2.64 12.48
C TRP A 227 3.95 -3.40 13.63
N TRP A 228 5.26 -3.26 13.78
CA TRP A 228 5.93 -3.74 14.99
C TRP A 228 5.77 -2.70 16.08
N LEU A 229 5.22 -3.13 17.20
CA LEU A 229 5.05 -2.33 18.42
C LEU A 229 6.11 -2.78 19.42
N PRO A 230 7.09 -1.94 19.78
CA PRO A 230 8.18 -2.31 20.66
C PRO A 230 7.69 -2.97 21.95
N GLY A 231 8.27 -4.11 22.30
CA GLY A 231 7.89 -4.89 23.48
C GLY A 231 6.54 -5.60 23.43
N ARG A 232 5.76 -5.44 22.32
CA ARG A 232 4.43 -6.08 22.15
C ARG A 232 4.36 -7.02 20.94
N GLY A 233 5.22 -6.83 19.95
CA GLY A 233 5.18 -7.57 18.69
C GLY A 233 4.33 -6.89 17.61
N PHE A 234 3.80 -7.68 16.68
CA PHE A 234 3.02 -7.18 15.56
C PHE A 234 1.57 -6.86 15.92
N LEU A 235 1.11 -5.69 15.46
CA LEU A 235 -0.29 -5.44 15.13
C LEU A 235 -0.38 -5.37 13.60
N PHE A 236 -1.09 -6.30 13.00
CA PHE A 236 -1.19 -6.47 11.55
C PHE A 236 -2.60 -6.20 11.06
N LEU A 237 -2.78 -5.02 10.42
CA LEU A 237 -4.02 -4.66 9.75
C LEU A 237 -3.96 -5.12 8.30
N GLN A 238 -5.08 -5.64 7.78
CA GLN A 238 -5.14 -6.23 6.44
C GLN A 238 -6.55 -6.15 5.88
N THR A 239 -6.64 -6.19 4.56
CA THR A 239 -7.92 -6.40 3.86
C THR A 239 -8.13 -7.87 3.59
N ARG A 240 -9.37 -8.32 3.71
CA ARG A 240 -9.81 -9.65 3.25
C ARG A 240 -10.97 -9.54 2.31
N TYR A 241 -10.91 -10.35 1.26
CA TYR A 241 -12.00 -10.52 0.33
C TYR A 241 -12.96 -11.61 0.82
N GLY A 242 -14.25 -11.38 0.58
CA GLY A 242 -15.35 -12.26 0.92
C GLY A 242 -16.62 -11.76 0.24
N LYS A 243 -17.67 -11.49 1.00
CA LYS A 243 -18.83 -10.72 0.51
C LYS A 243 -18.47 -9.23 0.47
N GLY A 244 -17.50 -8.83 -0.36
CA GLY A 244 -16.90 -7.52 -0.37
C GLY A 244 -15.46 -7.53 0.17
N ARG A 245 -14.96 -6.38 0.60
CA ARG A 245 -13.61 -6.18 1.17
C ARG A 245 -13.74 -5.66 2.59
N GLY A 246 -13.48 -6.51 3.58
CA GLY A 246 -13.48 -6.10 4.98
C GLY A 246 -12.08 -5.82 5.48
N LEU A 247 -11.96 -4.92 6.44
CA LEU A 247 -10.73 -4.65 7.18
C LEU A 247 -10.65 -5.53 8.42
N PHE A 248 -9.49 -6.13 8.65
CA PHE A 248 -9.24 -7.06 9.73
C PHE A 248 -7.92 -6.74 10.42
N GLN A 249 -7.79 -7.23 11.65
CA GLN A 249 -6.54 -7.19 12.41
C GLN A 249 -6.15 -8.58 12.93
N GLN A 250 -4.85 -8.74 13.17
CA GLN A 250 -4.24 -9.86 13.91
C GLN A 250 -3.06 -9.34 14.73
N THR A 251 -2.74 -10.04 15.80
CA THR A 251 -1.55 -9.77 16.61
C THR A 251 -0.62 -10.97 16.65
N SER A 252 0.66 -10.73 16.87
CA SER A 252 1.67 -11.77 17.07
C SER A 252 2.84 -11.22 17.89
N ALA A 253 3.22 -11.90 18.95
CA ALA A 253 4.36 -11.49 19.76
C ALA A 253 5.71 -11.77 19.08
N ASP A 254 5.76 -12.74 18.16
CA ASP A 254 6.98 -13.28 17.58
C ASP A 254 7.01 -13.31 16.03
N GLY A 255 5.93 -12.86 15.39
CA GLY A 255 5.73 -12.93 13.94
C GLY A 255 5.50 -14.34 13.39
N ARG A 256 5.55 -15.37 14.24
CA ARG A 256 5.40 -16.79 13.88
C ARG A 256 4.03 -17.33 14.29
N THR A 257 3.58 -16.98 15.47
CA THR A 257 2.28 -17.39 16.02
C THR A 257 1.31 -16.22 15.97
N TRP A 258 0.22 -16.36 15.24
CA TRP A 258 -0.75 -15.29 15.02
C TRP A 258 -2.07 -15.55 15.72
N SER A 259 -2.65 -14.50 16.30
CA SER A 259 -4.01 -14.56 16.84
C SER A 259 -5.04 -14.90 15.75
N ALA A 260 -6.24 -15.29 16.15
CA ALA A 260 -7.37 -15.32 15.22
C ALA A 260 -7.60 -13.94 14.61
N ARG A 261 -8.01 -13.89 13.34
CA ARG A 261 -8.39 -12.64 12.69
C ARG A 261 -9.63 -12.05 13.32
N GLN A 262 -9.56 -10.77 13.64
CA GLN A 262 -10.67 -10.01 14.19
C GLN A 262 -11.13 -8.99 13.15
N PRO A 263 -12.45 -8.95 12.81
CA PRO A 263 -12.97 -7.94 11.89
C PRO A 263 -12.95 -6.57 12.56
N LEU A 264 -12.51 -5.55 11.83
CA LEU A 264 -12.44 -4.16 12.26
C LEU A 264 -13.54 -3.31 11.60
N VAL A 265 -13.65 -3.39 10.27
CA VAL A 265 -14.62 -2.63 9.47
C VAL A 265 -15.13 -3.48 8.32
N HIS A 266 -16.42 -3.39 8.02
CA HIS A 266 -17.02 -3.91 6.80
C HIS A 266 -18.30 -3.14 6.49
N ILE A 267 -18.17 -2.02 5.77
CA ILE A 267 -19.29 -1.18 5.39
C ILE A 267 -19.65 -1.48 3.93
N GLU A 268 -20.87 -1.90 3.69
CA GLU A 268 -21.47 -2.19 2.38
C GLU A 268 -20.57 -3.09 1.47
N GLN A 269 -20.04 -2.59 0.34
CA GLN A 269 -19.20 -3.40 -0.58
C GLN A 269 -17.73 -3.45 -0.16
N GLY A 270 -17.36 -2.74 0.90
CA GLY A 270 -16.03 -2.81 1.48
C GLY A 270 -15.33 -1.47 1.63
N ASP A 271 -14.12 -1.54 2.08
CA ASP A 271 -13.37 -0.42 2.62
C ASP A 271 -11.91 -0.48 2.12
N TYR A 272 -11.27 0.67 1.99
CA TYR A 272 -9.83 0.81 1.88
C TYR A 272 -9.29 1.57 3.07
N GLN A 273 -8.08 1.26 3.52
CA GLN A 273 -7.47 1.90 4.68
C GLN A 273 -6.04 2.37 4.41
N ILE A 274 -5.62 3.35 5.18
CA ILE A 274 -4.22 3.76 5.36
C ILE A 274 -3.98 3.85 6.86
N THR A 275 -2.85 3.32 7.32
CA THR A 275 -2.50 3.34 8.74
C THR A 275 -1.16 4.02 8.96
N TRP A 276 -0.99 4.66 10.11
CA TRP A 276 0.30 5.21 10.52
C TRP A 276 0.44 5.19 12.04
N ARG A 277 1.69 5.05 12.49
CA ARG A 277 2.03 4.96 13.90
C ARG A 277 2.66 6.25 14.41
N HIS A 278 2.30 6.67 15.62
CA HIS A 278 2.93 7.76 16.37
C HIS A 278 3.17 7.29 17.82
N GLY A 279 4.42 6.97 18.18
CA GLY A 279 4.71 6.33 19.46
C GLY A 279 3.96 4.99 19.62
N ASP A 280 3.19 4.87 20.69
CA ASP A 280 2.33 3.69 20.97
C ASP A 280 0.96 3.76 20.28
N LEU A 281 0.62 4.91 19.72
CA LEU A 281 -0.62 5.11 18.99
C LEU A 281 -0.50 4.52 17.58
N LEU A 282 -1.44 3.67 17.19
CA LEU A 282 -1.67 3.31 15.80
C LEU A 282 -3.05 3.81 15.37
N GLY A 283 -3.09 4.63 14.34
CA GLY A 283 -4.35 5.07 13.72
C GLY A 283 -4.56 4.44 12.37
N THR A 284 -5.83 4.33 12.01
CA THR A 284 -6.30 3.97 10.67
C THR A 284 -7.28 5.00 10.18
N VAL A 285 -7.11 5.40 8.93
CA VAL A 285 -8.10 6.16 8.16
C VAL A 285 -8.65 5.26 7.07
N PHE A 286 -9.96 5.26 6.86
CA PHE A 286 -10.60 4.41 5.86
C PHE A 286 -11.77 5.12 5.17
N ASP A 287 -12.08 4.67 3.96
CA ASP A 287 -13.26 5.05 3.18
C ASP A 287 -14.22 3.86 3.10
N PHE A 288 -15.36 3.99 2.41
CA PHE A 288 -16.20 2.87 2.07
C PHE A 288 -16.71 2.92 0.64
N HIS A 289 -17.20 1.79 0.14
CA HIS A 289 -17.67 1.62 -1.23
C HIS A 289 -19.17 1.37 -1.24
N PRO A 290 -19.98 2.41 -1.56
CA PRO A 290 -21.44 2.33 -1.49
C PRO A 290 -22.06 1.33 -2.46
N THR A 291 -23.07 0.59 -2.00
CA THR A 291 -23.93 -0.25 -2.83
C THR A 291 -24.89 0.62 -3.66
N PRO A 292 -25.17 0.28 -4.94
CA PRO A 292 -24.67 -0.86 -5.72
C PRO A 292 -23.38 -0.56 -6.52
N VAL A 293 -22.89 0.68 -6.52
CA VAL A 293 -21.83 1.17 -7.42
C VAL A 293 -20.44 0.69 -6.99
N GLY A 294 -20.23 0.57 -5.68
CA GLY A 294 -18.98 0.05 -5.12
C GLY A 294 -17.79 0.99 -5.29
N LEU A 295 -16.66 0.43 -5.74
CA LEU A 295 -15.37 1.12 -5.82
C LEU A 295 -15.41 2.45 -6.60
N ASN A 296 -16.31 2.59 -7.57
CA ASN A 296 -16.44 3.80 -8.39
C ASN A 296 -17.20 4.94 -7.69
N ALA A 297 -17.80 4.66 -6.52
CA ALA A 297 -18.52 5.63 -5.70
C ALA A 297 -17.94 5.75 -4.29
N ARG A 298 -16.64 5.40 -4.11
CA ARG A 298 -15.98 5.49 -2.79
C ARG A 298 -16.23 6.82 -2.10
N ALA A 299 -16.61 6.76 -0.83
CA ALA A 299 -17.11 7.92 -0.11
C ALA A 299 -16.67 7.94 1.34
N ASN A 300 -16.78 9.11 1.93
CA ASN A 300 -16.53 9.43 3.33
C ASN A 300 -15.09 9.14 3.79
N ILE A 301 -14.71 9.74 4.90
CA ILE A 301 -13.47 9.44 5.61
C ILE A 301 -13.83 9.14 7.06
N TYR A 302 -13.29 8.05 7.57
CA TYR A 302 -13.41 7.61 8.93
C TYR A 302 -12.03 7.56 9.57
N TYR A 303 -11.95 7.77 10.89
CA TYR A 303 -10.73 7.65 11.66
C TYR A 303 -10.98 6.84 12.93
N ALA A 304 -10.11 5.87 13.18
CA ALA A 304 -10.07 5.09 14.41
C ALA A 304 -8.63 4.89 14.87
N GLN A 305 -8.42 4.76 16.18
CA GLN A 305 -7.10 4.58 16.77
C GLN A 305 -7.09 3.54 17.88
N THR A 306 -5.90 2.98 18.14
CA THR A 306 -5.63 2.09 19.27
C THR A 306 -4.34 2.50 19.98
N ARG A 307 -4.29 2.37 21.32
CA ARG A 307 -3.10 2.61 22.15
C ARG A 307 -2.65 1.35 22.89
N ASP A 308 -3.41 0.28 22.78
CA ASP A 308 -3.22 -0.98 23.51
C ASP A 308 -2.85 -2.16 22.60
N GLY A 309 -2.40 -1.86 21.36
CA GLY A 309 -2.00 -2.89 20.41
C GLY A 309 -3.16 -3.62 19.75
N GLY A 310 -4.30 -2.94 19.59
CA GLY A 310 -5.49 -3.46 18.91
C GLY A 310 -6.46 -4.21 19.82
N ALA A 311 -6.24 -4.21 21.14
CA ALA A 311 -7.18 -4.81 22.09
C ALA A 311 -8.50 -4.01 22.16
N SER A 312 -8.40 -2.68 22.05
CA SER A 312 -9.54 -1.79 21.90
C SER A 312 -9.28 -0.73 20.82
N TRP A 313 -10.35 -0.16 20.29
CA TRP A 313 -10.33 0.92 19.31
C TRP A 313 -11.26 2.04 19.75
N GLU A 314 -10.83 3.26 19.52
CA GLU A 314 -11.53 4.47 19.90
C GLU A 314 -11.55 5.51 18.79
N THR A 315 -12.49 6.44 18.86
CA THR A 315 -12.46 7.67 18.05
C THR A 315 -11.34 8.59 18.54
N ILE A 316 -11.06 9.67 17.78
CA ILE A 316 -10.09 10.68 18.24
C ILE A 316 -10.50 11.37 19.57
N ALA A 317 -11.79 11.41 19.88
CA ALA A 317 -12.32 11.96 21.13
C ALA A 317 -12.27 10.98 22.31
N GLY A 318 -11.77 9.75 22.08
CA GLY A 318 -11.67 8.71 23.12
C GLY A 318 -12.95 7.89 23.34
N GLU A 319 -13.94 8.04 22.47
CA GLU A 319 -15.14 7.19 22.50
C GLU A 319 -14.78 5.78 22.02
N GLN A 320 -15.06 4.76 22.83
CA GLN A 320 -14.80 3.36 22.50
C GLN A 320 -15.69 2.89 21.34
N LEU A 321 -15.07 2.30 20.31
CA LEU A 321 -15.76 1.78 19.15
C LEU A 321 -16.19 0.33 19.37
N LYS A 322 -17.46 0.05 19.07
CA LYS A 322 -17.99 -1.31 19.05
C LYS A 322 -17.71 -1.95 17.70
N LEU A 323 -16.75 -2.86 17.67
CA LEU A 323 -16.31 -3.52 16.44
C LEU A 323 -17.11 -4.80 16.11
N PRO A 324 -17.21 -5.18 14.84
CA PRO A 324 -16.80 -4.41 13.68
C PRO A 324 -17.77 -3.27 13.31
N LEU A 325 -17.24 -2.21 12.70
CA LEU A 325 -18.08 -1.12 12.16
C LEU A 325 -18.77 -1.59 10.87
N HIS A 326 -20.09 -1.49 10.81
CA HIS A 326 -20.89 -1.94 9.66
C HIS A 326 -21.71 -0.82 9.02
N GLU A 327 -22.04 0.21 9.79
CA GLU A 327 -22.89 1.30 9.33
C GLU A 327 -22.05 2.42 8.74
N SER A 328 -22.54 3.04 7.66
CA SER A 328 -21.87 4.22 7.07
C SER A 328 -22.02 5.48 7.93
N ASP A 329 -23.00 5.52 8.84
CA ASP A 329 -23.15 6.55 9.86
C ASP A 329 -22.72 5.94 11.22
N ASN A 330 -21.46 6.15 11.60
CA ASN A 330 -20.88 5.59 12.81
C ASN A 330 -19.95 6.61 13.48
N PRO A 331 -19.58 6.44 14.77
CA PRO A 331 -18.79 7.43 15.52
C PRO A 331 -17.40 7.74 14.95
N ALA A 332 -16.84 6.87 14.09
CA ALA A 332 -15.54 7.10 13.45
C ALA A 332 -15.61 8.03 12.23
N LEU A 333 -16.81 8.46 11.79
CA LEU A 333 -17.00 9.34 10.63
C LEU A 333 -16.44 10.74 10.91
N VAL A 334 -15.46 11.17 10.10
CA VAL A 334 -14.80 12.48 10.27
C VAL A 334 -15.01 13.43 9.08
N TYR A 335 -15.37 12.89 7.90
CA TYR A 335 -15.74 13.68 6.73
C TYR A 335 -16.79 12.96 5.89
N ASN A 336 -17.92 13.61 5.62
CA ASN A 336 -19.03 13.05 4.87
C ASN A 336 -19.07 13.58 3.42
N SER A 337 -18.20 13.06 2.57
CA SER A 337 -18.14 13.45 1.14
C SER A 337 -19.38 13.07 0.35
N ARG A 338 -20.11 12.02 0.79
CA ARG A 338 -21.34 11.56 0.13
C ARG A 338 -22.41 12.65 0.14
N ARG A 339 -22.51 13.44 1.22
CA ARG A 339 -23.44 14.59 1.30
C ARG A 339 -23.12 15.68 0.30
N GLU A 340 -21.86 15.80 -0.11
CA GLU A 340 -21.37 16.79 -1.07
C GLU A 340 -21.38 16.25 -2.51
N GLY A 341 -21.72 15.00 -2.71
CA GLY A 341 -21.69 14.33 -4.02
C GLY A 341 -20.26 14.15 -4.55
N LEU A 342 -19.27 14.03 -3.65
CA LEU A 342 -17.86 13.90 -3.97
C LEU A 342 -17.34 12.49 -3.69
N LEU A 343 -16.44 12.02 -4.55
CA LEU A 343 -15.64 10.84 -4.32
C LEU A 343 -14.41 11.20 -3.50
N VAL A 344 -13.96 10.31 -2.62
CA VAL A 344 -12.72 10.47 -1.86
C VAL A 344 -11.69 9.44 -2.27
N TYR A 345 -10.42 9.87 -2.27
CA TYR A 345 -9.27 9.01 -2.52
C TYR A 345 -8.23 9.29 -1.43
N LEU A 346 -8.12 8.37 -0.48
CA LEU A 346 -7.14 8.47 0.60
C LEU A 346 -5.72 8.45 0.02
N LYS A 347 -4.82 9.26 0.58
CA LYS A 347 -3.43 9.38 0.14
C LYS A 347 -2.43 9.05 1.22
N ASP A 348 -2.59 9.62 2.43
CA ASP A 348 -1.71 9.35 3.56
C ASP A 348 -2.38 9.71 4.90
N LEU A 349 -1.79 9.20 5.98
CA LEU A 349 -2.09 9.55 7.36
C LEU A 349 -0.79 9.89 8.07
N ASN A 350 -0.74 11.01 8.78
CA ASN A 350 0.36 11.39 9.63
C ASN A 350 -0.14 12.01 10.94
N TYR A 351 0.77 12.41 11.80
CA TYR A 351 0.48 13.05 13.08
C TYR A 351 1.32 14.31 13.21
N ASP A 352 0.72 15.35 13.79
CA ASP A 352 1.45 16.54 14.17
C ASP A 352 2.30 16.31 15.44
N ARG A 353 2.99 17.35 15.91
CA ARG A 353 3.86 17.26 17.09
C ARG A 353 3.14 16.89 18.38
N GLN A 354 1.84 17.15 18.44
CA GLN A 354 0.98 16.82 19.58
C GLN A 354 0.37 15.42 19.46
N GLY A 355 0.70 14.67 18.39
CA GLY A 355 0.12 13.36 18.10
C GLY A 355 -1.32 13.44 17.60
N ARG A 356 -1.74 14.57 17.04
CA ARG A 356 -3.06 14.76 16.44
C ARG A 356 -3.02 14.32 14.97
N PRO A 357 -3.99 13.52 14.51
CA PRO A 357 -3.97 12.98 13.14
C PRO A 357 -4.20 14.05 12.08
N VAL A 358 -3.48 13.89 10.98
CA VAL A 358 -3.62 14.65 9.74
C VAL A 358 -3.77 13.69 8.58
N VAL A 359 -4.92 13.71 7.92
CA VAL A 359 -5.23 12.88 6.76
C VAL A 359 -4.95 13.68 5.50
N LEU A 360 -4.17 13.13 4.58
CA LEU A 360 -4.04 13.62 3.21
C LEU A 360 -4.99 12.86 2.30
N PHE A 361 -5.81 13.56 1.54
CA PHE A 361 -6.76 12.96 0.62
C PHE A 361 -7.04 13.85 -0.58
N LEU A 362 -7.70 13.28 -1.58
CA LEU A 362 -8.11 13.96 -2.79
C LEU A 362 -9.60 13.73 -3.00
N VAL A 363 -10.31 14.75 -3.46
CA VAL A 363 -11.71 14.65 -3.88
C VAL A 363 -11.87 14.80 -5.39
N ALA A 364 -12.88 14.11 -5.93
CA ALA A 364 -13.22 14.15 -7.34
C ALA A 364 -14.74 14.12 -7.54
N ARG A 365 -15.22 14.66 -8.67
CA ARG A 365 -16.63 14.62 -9.07
C ARG A 365 -17.01 13.35 -9.84
N GLY A 366 -16.02 12.57 -10.27
CA GLY A 366 -16.19 11.31 -10.97
C GLY A 366 -14.95 10.45 -10.93
N PHE A 367 -15.05 9.20 -11.37
CA PHE A 367 -13.98 8.21 -11.28
C PHE A 367 -13.18 8.05 -12.59
N GLU A 368 -13.70 8.58 -13.69
CA GLU A 368 -13.08 8.42 -15.01
C GLU A 368 -11.82 9.29 -15.15
N SER A 369 -10.88 8.80 -15.93
CA SER A 369 -9.74 9.57 -16.42
C SER A 369 -10.21 10.71 -17.33
N GLY A 370 -9.33 11.66 -17.62
CA GLY A 370 -9.64 12.77 -18.52
C GLY A 370 -10.25 14.00 -17.84
N PRO A 371 -10.47 15.10 -18.59
CA PRO A 371 -10.88 16.38 -18.08
C PRO A 371 -12.39 16.50 -17.77
N ARG A 372 -13.19 15.48 -18.10
CA ARG A 372 -14.67 15.52 -17.97
C ARG A 372 -15.15 15.98 -16.59
N HIS A 373 -14.45 15.61 -15.54
CA HIS A 373 -14.81 15.93 -14.15
C HIS A 373 -13.96 17.05 -13.55
N GLY A 374 -13.19 17.77 -14.38
CA GLY A 374 -12.31 18.84 -13.95
C GLY A 374 -11.09 18.37 -13.16
N LEU A 375 -10.40 19.31 -12.54
CA LEU A 375 -9.28 19.01 -11.64
C LEU A 375 -9.79 18.36 -10.35
N ARG A 376 -8.91 17.56 -9.73
CA ARG A 376 -9.08 16.92 -8.44
C ARG A 376 -8.42 17.79 -7.39
N THR A 377 -9.09 17.99 -6.27
CA THR A 377 -8.56 18.86 -5.21
C THR A 377 -7.96 18.05 -4.08
N TRP A 378 -6.74 18.38 -3.71
CA TRP A 378 -6.02 17.79 -2.58
C TRP A 378 -6.32 18.59 -1.31
N PHE A 379 -6.62 17.86 -0.24
CA PHE A 379 -6.92 18.40 1.07
C PHE A 379 -6.10 17.73 2.16
N THR A 380 -5.82 18.50 3.21
CA THR A 380 -5.53 17.94 4.54
C THR A 380 -6.79 18.04 5.40
N LEU A 381 -7.03 17.01 6.22
CA LEU A 381 -8.04 16.99 7.27
C LEU A 381 -7.32 16.78 8.60
N HIS A 382 -7.22 17.82 9.41
CA HIS A 382 -6.44 17.88 10.64
C HIS A 382 -7.34 17.97 11.86
N TRP A 383 -7.09 17.12 12.85
CA TRP A 383 -7.71 17.23 14.17
C TRP A 383 -7.00 18.30 15.00
N THR A 384 -7.66 19.42 15.27
CA THR A 384 -7.05 20.55 16.00
C THR A 384 -6.96 20.35 17.51
N GLY A 385 -7.55 19.28 18.03
CA GLY A 385 -7.79 19.03 19.47
C GLY A 385 -9.25 19.19 19.85
N THR A 386 -10.05 19.89 19.06
CA THR A 386 -11.48 20.13 19.30
C THR A 386 -12.36 19.84 18.09
N GLU A 387 -11.85 20.01 16.88
CA GLU A 387 -12.60 19.83 15.63
C GLU A 387 -11.69 19.30 14.51
N TRP A 388 -12.28 18.67 13.52
CA TRP A 388 -11.63 18.36 12.26
C TRP A 388 -11.67 19.56 11.34
N ARG A 389 -10.49 19.99 10.87
CA ARG A 389 -10.33 21.15 9.99
C ARG A 389 -9.78 20.73 8.63
N GLN A 390 -10.57 21.00 7.59
CA GLN A 390 -10.18 20.74 6.22
C GLN A 390 -9.50 21.97 5.61
N ARG A 391 -8.37 21.76 4.90
CA ARG A 391 -7.64 22.81 4.17
C ARG A 391 -7.22 22.30 2.81
N GLU A 392 -7.46 23.12 1.80
CA GLU A 392 -6.99 22.85 0.44
C GLU A 392 -5.47 23.02 0.37
N VAL A 393 -4.82 22.09 -0.35
CA VAL A 393 -3.38 22.13 -0.62
C VAL A 393 -3.13 22.61 -2.04
N THR A 394 -3.71 21.91 -3.02
CA THR A 394 -3.51 22.14 -4.46
C THR A 394 -4.50 21.30 -5.27
N THR A 395 -4.30 21.28 -6.59
CA THR A 395 -5.05 20.40 -7.50
C THR A 395 -4.12 19.53 -8.33
N SER A 396 -4.66 18.45 -8.88
CA SER A 396 -4.02 17.62 -9.91
C SER A 396 -5.07 17.13 -10.91
N ASP A 397 -4.66 16.39 -11.93
CA ASP A 397 -5.55 16.06 -13.04
C ASP A 397 -6.08 14.62 -13.00
N HIS A 398 -5.67 13.79 -12.00
CA HIS A 398 -6.13 12.41 -11.93
C HIS A 398 -6.39 11.90 -10.50
N ASN A 399 -7.38 11.01 -10.36
CA ASN A 399 -7.80 10.45 -9.06
C ASN A 399 -6.73 9.58 -8.40
N TYR A 400 -5.89 8.95 -9.20
CA TYR A 400 -4.83 8.04 -8.75
C TYR A 400 -3.44 8.71 -8.71
N ASP A 401 -3.41 10.03 -8.68
CA ASP A 401 -2.21 10.76 -8.29
C ASP A 401 -1.96 10.51 -6.82
N HIS A 402 -0.86 9.84 -6.50
CA HIS A 402 -0.53 9.47 -5.13
C HIS A 402 0.77 10.10 -4.67
N GLY A 403 0.70 10.70 -3.50
CA GLY A 403 1.79 11.29 -2.77
C GLY A 403 1.69 10.98 -1.29
N PHE A 404 2.54 11.57 -0.49
CA PHE A 404 2.56 11.43 0.96
C PHE A 404 2.69 12.78 1.67
N LEU A 405 2.33 12.78 2.94
CA LEU A 405 2.49 13.90 3.88
C LEU A 405 3.55 13.53 4.93
N ALA A 406 4.59 14.34 5.08
CA ALA A 406 5.52 14.26 6.19
C ALA A 406 5.36 15.48 7.08
N ILE A 407 5.39 15.26 8.39
CA ILE A 407 5.37 16.31 9.40
C ILE A 407 6.64 16.15 10.22
N ASP A 408 7.53 17.11 10.12
CA ASP A 408 8.86 17.04 10.69
C ASP A 408 8.86 17.48 12.16
N THR A 409 9.95 17.16 12.83
CA THR A 409 10.15 17.54 14.24
C THR A 409 10.26 19.04 14.44
N ASP A 410 10.61 19.81 13.41
CA ASP A 410 10.58 21.28 13.41
C ASP A 410 9.17 21.88 13.24
N GLY A 411 8.18 21.02 12.93
CA GLY A 411 6.78 21.38 12.72
C GLY A 411 6.45 21.81 11.30
N GLN A 412 7.39 21.73 10.38
CA GLN A 412 7.10 21.98 8.98
C GLN A 412 6.39 20.77 8.37
N TRP A 413 5.29 21.03 7.69
CA TRP A 413 4.57 20.03 6.93
C TRP A 413 5.06 20.03 5.49
N ARG A 414 5.28 18.85 4.94
CA ARG A 414 5.74 18.65 3.57
C ARG A 414 4.86 17.61 2.87
N MET A 415 4.38 17.93 1.67
CA MET A 415 3.70 17.00 0.79
C MET A 415 4.52 16.82 -0.48
N LEU A 416 4.84 15.57 -0.84
CA LEU A 416 5.41 15.22 -2.14
C LEU A 416 4.37 14.46 -2.95
N ALA A 417 3.95 15.04 -4.08
CA ALA A 417 2.88 14.47 -4.89
C ALA A 417 2.98 14.90 -6.36
N PRO A 418 2.43 14.11 -7.32
CA PRO A 418 2.39 14.48 -8.74
C PRO A 418 1.26 15.49 -8.98
N THR A 419 1.51 16.74 -8.67
CA THR A 419 0.54 17.83 -8.75
C THR A 419 0.81 18.81 -9.90
N HIS A 420 1.80 18.53 -10.72
CA HIS A 420 2.03 19.24 -11.97
C HIS A 420 1.81 18.25 -13.14
N PRO A 421 1.11 18.67 -14.22
CA PRO A 421 0.90 17.80 -15.38
C PRO A 421 2.20 17.22 -15.91
N GLY A 422 2.20 15.92 -16.15
CA GLY A 422 3.31 15.23 -16.79
C GLY A 422 3.15 15.14 -18.30
N PRO A 423 4.03 14.39 -18.97
CA PRO A 423 3.97 14.22 -20.43
C PRO A 423 2.71 13.49 -20.93
N GLN A 424 2.02 12.74 -20.03
CA GLN A 424 0.74 12.12 -20.34
C GLN A 424 -0.36 12.72 -19.44
N PRO A 425 -0.87 13.92 -19.76
CA PRO A 425 -1.82 14.64 -18.91
C PRO A 425 -3.16 13.92 -18.80
N TRP A 426 -3.90 14.16 -17.70
CA TRP A 426 -5.20 13.58 -17.40
C TRP A 426 -5.20 12.05 -17.23
N THR A 427 -4.04 11.46 -17.03
CA THR A 427 -3.82 10.07 -16.67
C THR A 427 -3.09 9.97 -15.33
N THR A 428 -2.89 8.77 -14.79
CA THR A 428 -2.25 8.60 -13.49
C THR A 428 -0.83 9.16 -13.46
N GLY A 429 -0.54 10.00 -12.46
CA GLY A 429 0.77 10.59 -12.24
C GLY A 429 1.00 11.89 -13.03
N GLY A 430 2.22 12.38 -12.93
CA GLY A 430 2.65 13.64 -13.52
C GLY A 430 4.06 13.99 -13.08
N GLU A 431 4.37 15.25 -12.98
CA GLU A 431 5.62 15.71 -12.39
C GLU A 431 5.45 15.91 -10.87
N LEU A 432 6.41 15.44 -10.10
CA LEU A 432 6.39 15.55 -8.64
C LEU A 432 6.71 16.99 -8.19
N VAL A 433 5.92 17.44 -7.25
CA VAL A 433 6.07 18.77 -6.61
C VAL A 433 6.16 18.59 -5.11
N LEU A 434 7.10 19.28 -4.49
CA LEU A 434 7.19 19.44 -3.05
C LEU A 434 6.42 20.70 -2.64
N TRP A 435 5.42 20.50 -1.79
CA TRP A 435 4.62 21.55 -1.14
C TRP A 435 5.01 21.62 0.33
N THR A 436 5.03 22.82 0.90
CA THR A 436 5.34 23.06 2.32
C THR A 436 4.31 23.94 2.98
N SER A 437 4.12 23.73 4.28
CA SER A 437 3.36 24.60 5.18
C SER A 437 4.12 24.71 6.51
N ASP A 438 4.24 25.92 7.02
CA ASP A 438 4.88 26.27 8.30
C ASP A 438 3.86 26.67 9.40
N ASN A 439 2.56 26.56 9.09
CA ASN A 439 1.46 26.97 9.95
C ASN A 439 0.37 25.88 10.10
N GLU A 440 0.79 24.64 10.34
CA GLU A 440 -0.09 23.47 10.57
C GLU A 440 -1.11 23.22 9.43
N GLY A 441 -0.69 23.44 8.18
CA GLY A 441 -1.51 23.19 7.00
C GLY A 441 -2.55 24.28 6.69
N GLU A 442 -2.54 25.42 7.39
CA GLU A 442 -3.46 26.54 7.11
C GLU A 442 -3.22 27.15 5.71
N THR A 443 -1.94 27.25 5.31
CA THR A 443 -1.55 27.67 3.96
C THR A 443 -0.43 26.78 3.43
N TRP A 444 -0.45 26.57 2.12
CA TRP A 444 0.53 25.73 1.43
C TRP A 444 1.23 26.51 0.32
N HIS A 445 2.53 26.26 0.16
CA HIS A 445 3.35 26.88 -0.86
C HIS A 445 4.09 25.82 -1.67
N LYS A 446 4.15 26.01 -2.99
CA LYS A 446 5.01 25.21 -3.86
C LYS A 446 6.47 25.52 -3.53
N ALA A 447 7.13 24.63 -2.82
CA ALA A 447 8.54 24.79 -2.46
C ALA A 447 9.47 24.45 -3.64
N ARG A 448 9.14 23.37 -4.39
CA ARG A 448 10.00 22.91 -5.48
C ARG A 448 9.25 22.05 -6.50
N GLN A 449 9.63 22.19 -7.76
CA GLN A 449 9.39 21.20 -8.81
C GLN A 449 10.50 20.16 -8.68
N VAL A 450 10.14 18.91 -8.29
CA VAL A 450 11.12 17.85 -7.98
C VAL A 450 11.51 17.07 -9.23
N THR A 451 10.55 16.81 -10.11
CA THR A 451 10.79 16.25 -11.44
C THR A 451 10.29 17.20 -12.51
N HIS A 452 10.93 17.20 -13.66
CA HIS A 452 10.58 18.06 -14.78
C HIS A 452 11.09 17.48 -16.10
N ASP A 453 10.46 17.82 -17.21
CA ASP A 453 10.83 17.37 -18.55
C ASP A 453 10.94 15.84 -18.67
N SER A 454 10.12 15.13 -17.89
CA SER A 454 10.17 13.68 -17.80
C SER A 454 9.64 13.02 -19.07
N ARG A 455 10.16 11.84 -19.40
CA ARG A 455 9.64 11.02 -20.49
C ARG A 455 8.30 10.39 -20.17
N PHE A 456 8.11 10.00 -18.90
CA PHE A 456 6.94 9.32 -18.38
C PHE A 456 6.42 10.01 -17.12
N ASN A 457 5.16 9.77 -16.79
CA ASN A 457 4.57 10.26 -15.54
C ASN A 457 5.22 9.59 -14.33
N HIS A 458 5.48 10.38 -13.28
CA HIS A 458 5.88 9.91 -11.97
C HIS A 458 4.68 9.78 -11.06
N THR A 459 4.64 8.74 -10.23
CA THR A 459 3.53 8.55 -9.27
C THR A 459 3.89 7.62 -8.12
N TYR A 460 2.95 7.50 -7.17
CA TYR A 460 3.03 6.65 -6.00
C TYR A 460 4.21 6.98 -5.10
N ALA A 461 4.50 8.29 -4.91
CA ALA A 461 5.49 8.72 -3.95
C ALA A 461 5.15 8.20 -2.53
N ARG A 462 6.16 7.59 -1.89
CA ARG A 462 6.09 6.97 -0.57
C ARG A 462 7.19 7.47 0.33
N ARG A 463 6.86 7.70 1.60
CA ARG A 463 7.87 8.01 2.61
C ARG A 463 8.31 6.75 3.36
N PRO A 464 9.60 6.60 3.68
CA PRO A 464 10.04 5.61 4.63
C PRO A 464 9.52 5.89 6.04
N VAL A 465 9.34 4.85 6.84
CA VAL A 465 9.18 5.01 8.30
C VAL A 465 10.52 5.54 8.84
N ALA A 466 10.47 6.54 9.72
CA ALA A 466 11.65 7.22 10.26
C ALA A 466 12.62 7.71 9.16
N ALA A 467 12.09 8.29 8.09
CA ALA A 467 12.83 8.66 6.88
C ALA A 467 14.12 9.42 7.19
N HIS A 468 15.22 9.02 6.55
CA HIS A 468 16.46 9.77 6.56
C HIS A 468 16.37 10.96 5.60
N PRO A 469 16.92 12.16 5.93
CA PRO A 469 16.82 13.33 5.06
C PRO A 469 17.36 13.13 3.64
N GLU A 470 18.32 12.24 3.42
CA GLU A 470 18.86 11.95 2.09
C GLU A 470 18.07 10.89 1.30
N PHE A 471 17.23 10.08 1.98
CA PHE A 471 16.31 9.12 1.35
C PHE A 471 14.92 9.32 1.94
N TRP A 472 14.26 10.37 1.52
CA TRP A 472 13.05 10.86 2.16
C TRP A 472 11.77 10.47 1.42
N GLY A 473 11.82 10.37 0.10
CA GLY A 473 10.71 9.94 -0.75
C GLY A 473 11.16 8.92 -1.78
N LEU A 474 10.36 7.88 -2.02
CA LEU A 474 10.59 6.80 -2.99
C LEU A 474 9.39 6.70 -3.92
N TRP A 475 9.61 6.59 -5.24
CA TRP A 475 8.55 6.48 -6.25
C TRP A 475 9.01 5.77 -7.52
N ALA A 476 8.09 5.62 -8.48
CA ALA A 476 8.36 5.06 -9.80
C ALA A 476 7.79 5.94 -10.92
N ASP A 477 8.32 5.77 -12.14
CA ASP A 477 7.78 6.34 -13.36
C ASP A 477 7.19 5.26 -14.29
N GLY A 478 6.47 5.68 -15.32
CA GLY A 478 5.99 4.82 -16.40
C GLY A 478 4.98 5.52 -17.31
N ASN A 479 4.65 4.86 -18.43
CA ASN A 479 3.67 5.38 -19.38
C ASN A 479 2.25 4.92 -19.01
N PRO A 480 1.36 5.80 -18.57
CA PRO A 480 0.00 5.41 -18.19
C PRO A 480 -0.91 5.03 -19.37
N LEU A 481 -0.49 5.26 -20.61
CA LEU A 481 -1.27 4.97 -21.80
C LEU A 481 -0.95 3.59 -22.40
N GLU A 482 0.19 2.98 -22.05
CA GLU A 482 0.62 1.69 -22.59
C GLU A 482 1.62 0.99 -21.66
N PRO A 483 1.79 -0.34 -21.77
CA PRO A 483 2.81 -1.05 -21.03
C PRO A 483 4.19 -0.43 -21.28
N SER A 484 4.93 -0.14 -20.24
CA SER A 484 6.25 0.48 -20.32
C SER A 484 7.20 -0.08 -19.28
N GLU A 485 8.47 0.18 -19.50
CA GLU A 485 9.46 0.08 -18.44
C GLU A 485 9.14 1.08 -17.31
N SER A 486 9.54 0.71 -16.10
CA SER A 486 9.40 1.55 -14.91
C SER A 486 10.74 1.63 -14.20
N ALA A 487 11.24 2.82 -13.95
CA ALA A 487 12.38 3.06 -13.10
C ALA A 487 11.94 3.46 -11.69
N LEU A 488 12.82 3.24 -10.72
CA LEU A 488 12.61 3.60 -9.33
C LEU A 488 13.50 4.78 -8.96
N TYR A 489 12.94 5.71 -8.21
CA TYR A 489 13.60 6.97 -7.82
C TYR A 489 13.47 7.21 -6.33
N PHE A 490 14.38 7.97 -5.78
CA PHE A 490 14.23 8.58 -4.45
C PHE A 490 14.78 10.00 -4.45
N CYS A 491 14.37 10.79 -3.47
CA CYS A 491 14.88 12.14 -3.28
C CYS A 491 15.24 12.43 -1.82
N ASN A 492 16.02 13.50 -1.63
CA ASN A 492 16.23 14.08 -0.32
C ASN A 492 15.00 14.90 0.14
N GLN A 493 15.01 15.28 1.43
CA GLN A 493 13.90 15.99 2.08
C GLN A 493 13.57 17.36 1.44
N THR A 494 14.57 18.02 0.85
CA THR A 494 14.38 19.31 0.18
C THR A 494 13.95 19.18 -1.28
N GLY A 495 13.94 17.96 -1.82
CA GLY A 495 13.67 17.71 -3.24
C GLY A 495 14.73 18.24 -4.20
N GLU A 496 15.89 18.70 -3.69
CA GLU A 496 16.99 19.25 -4.51
C GLU A 496 17.83 18.18 -5.20
N SER A 497 17.80 17.01 -4.64
CA SER A 497 18.56 15.88 -5.17
C SER A 497 17.61 14.72 -5.40
N VAL A 498 17.57 14.27 -6.65
CA VAL A 498 16.81 13.12 -7.10
C VAL A 498 17.78 12.10 -7.64
N TRP A 499 17.59 10.85 -7.25
CA TRP A 499 18.39 9.74 -7.72
C TRP A 499 17.53 8.67 -8.35
N ARG A 500 18.01 8.10 -9.45
CA ARG A 500 17.45 6.92 -10.11
C ARG A 500 18.22 5.68 -9.69
N LEU A 501 17.52 4.65 -9.24
CA LEU A 501 18.12 3.36 -8.92
C LEU A 501 18.62 2.67 -10.19
N PRO A 502 19.78 1.99 -10.15
CA PRO A 502 20.39 1.38 -11.33
C PRO A 502 19.54 0.21 -11.84
N ARG A 503 19.04 0.30 -13.06
CA ARG A 503 18.27 -0.77 -13.71
C ARG A 503 19.09 -2.01 -14.03
N THR A 504 20.40 -1.83 -14.18
CA THR A 504 21.37 -2.91 -14.39
C THR A 504 22.57 -2.65 -13.50
N MET A 505 22.96 -3.65 -12.73
CA MET A 505 24.07 -3.57 -11.80
C MET A 505 25.20 -4.51 -12.27
N THR A 506 26.38 -3.93 -12.49
CA THR A 506 27.60 -4.66 -12.87
C THR A 506 28.42 -5.12 -11.67
N ALA A 507 28.09 -4.62 -10.46
CA ALA A 507 28.72 -4.97 -9.18
C ALA A 507 27.65 -5.18 -8.11
N ASP A 508 28.01 -5.78 -6.98
CA ASP A 508 27.09 -6.06 -5.88
C ASP A 508 26.59 -4.79 -5.17
N GLY A 509 27.30 -3.68 -5.31
CA GLY A 509 26.85 -2.37 -4.86
C GLY A 509 27.19 -1.30 -5.90
N MET A 510 26.26 -0.36 -6.13
CA MET A 510 26.42 0.75 -7.06
C MET A 510 25.87 2.04 -6.45
N THR A 511 26.44 3.17 -6.85
CA THR A 511 25.89 4.49 -6.55
C THR A 511 24.71 4.76 -7.48
N PRO A 512 23.53 5.16 -6.96
CA PRO A 512 22.41 5.60 -7.78
C PRO A 512 22.81 6.79 -8.66
N GLU A 513 22.18 6.86 -9.83
CA GLU A 513 22.40 7.96 -10.77
C GLU A 513 21.66 9.21 -10.29
N ARG A 514 22.36 10.32 -10.14
CA ARG A 514 21.71 11.61 -9.89
C ARG A 514 21.06 12.09 -11.19
N VAL A 515 19.76 12.35 -11.13
CA VAL A 515 19.03 12.93 -12.26
C VAL A 515 18.93 14.45 -12.07
N PRO A 516 18.83 15.20 -13.17
CA PRO A 516 18.76 16.67 -13.15
C PRO A 516 17.59 17.19 -12.34
#